data_5b347c8dbecee67926919cd2aea14514
#
_entry.id   5b347c8dbecee67926919cd2aea14514
#
_cell.length_a   1.000
_cell.length_b   1.000
_cell.length_c   1.000
_cell.angle_alpha   90.00
_cell.angle_beta   90.00
_cell.angle_gamma   90.00
#
_symmetry.space_group_name_H-M   'P 1'
#
loop_
_entity.id
_entity.type
_entity.pdbx_description
1 polymer ?
#
loop_
_entity_poly.entity_id
_entity_poly.type
_entity_poly.pdbx_seq_one_letter_code
_entity_poly.pdbx_strand_id
1 'polypeptide(L)'
;KGYMNLADGVILAALSTEGKILFPINKAEKKVPHAPKEGTDRNHLIAAARDGDEDAIENLTLEDIDTYSLLSKRITHEDVLSIVDTYFMPYGIESDQYSVLGEIMDVTLLQNRFTEENVYSMEIMCNDILFSVCINQKDLLGEPEVGRRFKGNIWMQGSVKYRD
;
A
#
# COMPACT_ATOMS: atom_id res chain seq x y z
N LYS A 1 6.17 -21.44 -30.47
CA LYS A 1 6.96 -20.17 -30.58
C LYS A 1 6.85 -19.49 -29.22
N GLY A 2 7.88 -19.65 -28.38
CA GLY A 2 7.95 -18.96 -27.10
C GLY A 2 8.14 -17.47 -27.35
N TYR A 3 7.29 -16.64 -26.77
CA TYR A 3 7.55 -15.22 -26.64
C TYR A 3 8.70 -15.07 -25.65
N MET A 4 9.87 -14.69 -26.13
CA MET A 4 10.98 -14.26 -25.26
C MET A 4 10.48 -13.00 -24.55
N ASN A 5 10.39 -13.04 -23.21
CA ASN A 5 10.20 -11.84 -22.41
C ASN A 5 11.46 -10.97 -22.57
N LEU A 6 11.37 -9.99 -23.45
CA LEU A 6 12.43 -8.99 -23.71
C LEU A 6 12.42 -7.88 -22.64
N ALA A 7 11.40 -7.82 -21.79
CA ALA A 7 11.31 -6.83 -20.73
C ALA A 7 12.15 -7.28 -19.53
N ASP A 8 13.04 -6.41 -19.06
CA ASP A 8 13.89 -6.61 -17.89
C ASP A 8 13.26 -6.08 -16.61
N GLY A 9 12.29 -5.18 -16.75
CA GLY A 9 11.54 -4.59 -15.63
C GLY A 9 10.65 -3.43 -16.05
N VAL A 10 9.96 -2.87 -15.07
CA VAL A 10 9.14 -1.67 -15.21
C VAL A 10 9.60 -0.64 -14.20
N ILE A 11 9.75 0.61 -14.62
CA ILE A 11 9.93 1.75 -13.74
C ILE A 11 8.57 2.41 -13.60
N LEU A 12 8.13 2.61 -12.35
CA LEU A 12 6.89 3.32 -12.04
C LEU A 12 7.23 4.68 -11.43
N ALA A 13 6.56 5.72 -11.91
CA ALA A 13 6.67 7.08 -11.41
C ALA A 13 5.30 7.75 -11.38
N ALA A 14 5.09 8.65 -10.45
CA ALA A 14 3.81 9.33 -10.28
C ALA A 14 3.99 10.81 -9.95
N LEU A 15 2.99 11.60 -10.33
CA LEU A 15 2.82 12.97 -9.89
C LEU A 15 1.64 13.05 -8.92
N SER A 16 1.77 13.86 -7.87
CA SER A 16 0.69 14.14 -6.94
C SER A 16 0.44 15.64 -6.85
N THR A 17 -0.83 16.01 -6.83
CA THR A 17 -1.27 17.41 -6.68
C THR A 17 -1.68 17.75 -5.25
N GLU A 18 -1.84 16.73 -4.40
CA GLU A 18 -2.16 16.89 -2.98
C GLU A 18 -1.70 15.66 -2.20
N GLY A 19 -1.18 15.87 -1.02
CA GLY A 19 -0.74 14.77 -0.19
C GLY A 19 -0.60 15.16 1.27
N LYS A 20 -0.55 14.15 2.12
CA LYS A 20 -0.26 14.32 3.54
C LYS A 20 0.67 13.25 4.07
N ILE A 21 1.50 13.65 5.04
CA ILE A 21 2.42 12.75 5.73
C ILE A 21 1.76 12.27 7.02
N LEU A 22 1.82 10.97 7.22
CA LEU A 22 1.33 10.28 8.41
C LEU A 22 2.49 9.65 9.17
N PHE A 23 2.34 9.55 10.49
CA PHE A 23 3.30 8.84 11.30
C PHE A 23 3.29 7.32 10.98
N PRO A 24 4.42 6.63 11.21
CA PRO A 24 4.48 5.19 11.07
C PRO A 24 3.51 4.53 12.05
N ILE A 25 2.94 3.38 11.65
CA ILE A 25 2.17 2.56 12.58
C ILE A 25 3.12 1.89 13.56
N ASN A 26 2.77 1.98 14.85
CA ASN A 26 3.54 1.31 15.88
C ASN A 26 3.35 -0.21 15.77
N LYS A 27 4.33 -0.89 15.16
CA LYS A 27 4.28 -2.35 14.95
C LYS A 27 4.17 -3.15 16.25
N ALA A 28 4.47 -2.54 17.39
CA ALA A 28 4.29 -3.16 18.70
C ALA A 28 2.82 -3.34 19.11
N GLU A 29 1.91 -2.53 18.55
CA GLU A 29 0.47 -2.66 18.78
C GLU A 29 -0.23 -3.58 17.75
N LYS A 30 0.50 -4.07 16.76
CA LYS A 30 0.04 -5.07 15.78
C LYS A 30 -0.17 -6.48 16.34
N LYS A 31 -0.11 -6.69 17.64
CA LYS A 31 -0.71 -7.88 18.21
C LYS A 31 -2.23 -7.73 18.18
N VAL A 32 -2.79 -7.86 16.97
CA VAL A 32 -4.13 -8.39 16.81
C VAL A 32 -4.10 -9.72 17.56
N PRO A 33 -4.83 -9.89 18.67
CA PRO A 33 -4.99 -11.21 19.25
C PRO A 33 -5.64 -12.04 18.16
N HIS A 34 -4.93 -13.00 17.62
CA HIS A 34 -5.28 -13.82 16.45
C HIS A 34 -5.14 -13.11 15.09
N ALA A 35 -3.90 -12.70 14.72
CA ALA A 35 -3.47 -13.00 13.37
C ALA A 35 -3.53 -14.53 13.23
N PRO A 36 -4.20 -15.10 12.21
CA PRO A 36 -4.20 -16.54 12.02
C PRO A 36 -2.76 -17.01 12.07
N LYS A 37 -2.46 -18.03 12.87
CA LYS A 37 -1.13 -18.61 12.96
C LYS A 37 -0.67 -18.88 11.53
N GLU A 38 0.39 -18.21 11.12
CA GLU A 38 0.90 -18.31 9.76
C GLU A 38 1.10 -19.77 9.38
N GLY A 39 0.47 -20.14 8.30
CA GLY A 39 1.02 -21.01 7.29
C GLY A 39 0.48 -22.42 7.23
N THR A 40 0.48 -23.23 8.25
CA THR A 40 0.22 -24.66 8.07
C THR A 40 -1.22 -25.05 8.39
N ASP A 41 -1.77 -24.56 9.49
CA ASP A 41 -3.13 -24.98 9.92
C ASP A 41 -4.24 -24.36 9.05
N ARG A 42 -4.13 -23.08 8.67
CA ARG A 42 -5.15 -22.43 7.85
C ARG A 42 -5.17 -22.98 6.42
N ASN A 43 -4.02 -23.27 5.84
CA ASN A 43 -3.97 -23.90 4.51
C ASN A 43 -4.57 -25.32 4.52
N HIS A 44 -4.41 -26.06 5.61
CA HIS A 44 -5.06 -27.35 5.82
C HIS A 44 -6.58 -27.20 5.95
N LEU A 45 -7.06 -26.23 6.72
CA LEU A 45 -8.49 -25.93 6.85
C LEU A 45 -9.11 -25.49 5.52
N ILE A 46 -8.41 -24.66 4.73
CA ILE A 46 -8.87 -24.25 3.41
C ILE A 46 -8.93 -25.44 2.45
N ALA A 47 -7.96 -26.34 2.49
CA ALA A 47 -7.96 -27.54 1.68
C ALA A 47 -9.13 -28.47 2.06
N ALA A 48 -9.32 -28.73 3.36
CA ALA A 48 -10.43 -29.53 3.88
C ALA A 48 -11.80 -28.93 3.54
N ALA A 49 -11.96 -27.62 3.66
CA ALA A 49 -13.19 -26.90 3.29
C ALA A 49 -13.51 -27.02 1.80
N ARG A 50 -12.47 -27.03 0.93
CA ARG A 50 -12.64 -27.27 -0.51
C ARG A 50 -13.11 -28.69 -0.83
N ASP A 51 -12.71 -29.64 0.00
CA ASP A 51 -13.12 -31.06 -0.11
C ASP A 51 -14.51 -31.32 0.52
N GLY A 52 -15.15 -30.25 1.06
CA GLY A 52 -16.53 -30.33 1.59
C GLY A 52 -16.60 -30.69 3.08
N ASP A 53 -15.52 -30.53 3.83
CA ASP A 53 -15.49 -30.74 5.28
C ASP A 53 -16.26 -29.60 5.98
N GLU A 54 -17.43 -29.93 6.55
CA GLU A 54 -18.32 -28.96 7.21
C GLU A 54 -17.69 -28.33 8.45
N ASP A 55 -16.92 -29.08 9.22
CA ASP A 55 -16.21 -28.55 10.42
C ASP A 55 -15.13 -27.54 10.03
N ALA A 56 -14.44 -27.78 8.91
CA ALA A 56 -13.44 -26.85 8.39
C ALA A 56 -14.07 -25.54 7.87
N ILE A 57 -15.23 -25.64 7.22
CA ILE A 57 -16.01 -24.49 6.74
C ILE A 57 -16.51 -23.66 7.92
N GLU A 58 -17.06 -24.31 8.96
CA GLU A 58 -17.55 -23.64 10.16
C GLU A 58 -16.42 -22.93 10.91
N ASN A 59 -15.28 -23.57 11.10
CA ASN A 59 -14.11 -22.97 11.76
C ASN A 59 -13.57 -21.76 11.01
N LEU A 60 -13.43 -21.83 9.69
CA LEU A 60 -13.01 -20.68 8.87
C LEU A 60 -14.01 -19.52 8.95
N THR A 61 -15.31 -19.83 8.95
CA THR A 61 -16.37 -18.81 9.06
C THR A 61 -16.35 -18.12 10.42
N LEU A 62 -16.15 -18.87 11.51
CA LEU A 62 -16.05 -18.31 12.86
C LEU A 62 -14.80 -17.43 13.02
N GLU A 63 -13.64 -17.88 12.51
CA GLU A 63 -12.41 -17.06 12.52
C GLU A 63 -12.58 -15.74 11.75
N ASP A 64 -13.22 -15.77 10.59
CA ASP A 64 -13.47 -14.59 9.78
C ASP A 64 -14.47 -13.63 10.45
N ILE A 65 -15.51 -14.14 11.10
CA ILE A 65 -16.48 -13.34 11.88
C ILE A 65 -15.82 -12.67 13.07
N ASP A 66 -14.98 -13.39 13.82
CA ASP A 66 -14.27 -12.85 14.97
C ASP A 66 -13.28 -11.76 14.54
N THR A 67 -12.52 -12.01 13.47
CA THR A 67 -11.59 -11.04 12.87
C THR A 67 -12.32 -9.79 12.42
N TYR A 68 -13.46 -9.94 11.72
CA TYR A 68 -14.28 -8.83 11.25
C TYR A 68 -14.87 -8.02 12.43
N SER A 69 -15.33 -8.70 13.48
CA SER A 69 -15.89 -8.05 14.66
C SER A 69 -14.83 -7.24 15.42
N LEU A 70 -13.62 -7.77 15.57
CA LEU A 70 -12.50 -7.07 16.19
C LEU A 70 -12.08 -5.86 15.37
N LEU A 71 -11.97 -6.02 14.06
CA LEU A 71 -11.61 -4.93 13.15
C LEU A 71 -12.68 -3.82 13.16
N SER A 72 -13.96 -4.20 13.13
CA SER A 72 -15.09 -3.25 13.18
C SER A 72 -15.09 -2.45 14.48
N LYS A 73 -14.81 -3.07 15.63
CA LYS A 73 -14.70 -2.38 16.92
C LYS A 73 -13.53 -1.39 16.91
N ARG A 74 -12.38 -1.76 16.35
CA ARG A 74 -11.21 -0.88 16.26
C ARG A 74 -11.49 0.33 15.35
N ILE A 75 -12.11 0.12 14.19
CA ILE A 75 -12.47 1.19 13.26
C ILE A 75 -13.44 2.20 13.90
N THR A 76 -14.29 1.76 14.83
CA THR A 76 -15.23 2.64 15.55
C THR A 76 -14.52 3.56 16.56
N HIS A 77 -13.37 3.13 17.09
CA HIS A 77 -12.66 3.84 18.17
C HIS A 77 -11.31 4.43 17.75
N GLU A 78 -10.74 3.96 16.64
CA GLU A 78 -9.43 4.39 16.13
C GLU A 78 -9.58 4.98 14.72
N ASP A 79 -8.67 5.91 14.35
CA ASP A 79 -8.60 6.39 12.97
C ASP A 79 -8.18 5.21 12.05
N VAL A 80 -8.95 4.97 10.99
CA VAL A 80 -8.69 3.91 10.00
C VAL A 80 -7.24 3.98 9.49
N LEU A 81 -6.68 5.19 9.39
CA LEU A 81 -5.30 5.39 8.95
C LEU A 81 -4.24 4.96 9.98
N SER A 82 -4.64 4.71 11.23
CA SER A 82 -3.76 4.12 12.25
C SER A 82 -3.71 2.59 12.17
N ILE A 83 -4.69 1.98 11.52
CA ILE A 83 -4.85 0.53 11.40
C ILE A 83 -4.31 0.00 10.07
N VAL A 84 -4.59 0.72 8.97
CA VAL A 84 -4.19 0.33 7.62
C VAL A 84 -2.75 0.75 7.35
N ASP A 85 -1.89 -0.22 7.03
CA ASP A 85 -0.48 0.05 6.71
C ASP A 85 -0.33 0.75 5.37
N THR A 86 -0.82 0.11 4.33
CA THR A 86 -0.71 0.54 2.94
C THR A 86 -1.99 0.22 2.18
N TYR A 87 -2.29 1.02 1.16
CA TYR A 87 -3.30 0.70 0.17
C TYR A 87 -2.98 1.34 -1.18
N PHE A 88 -3.45 0.70 -2.23
CA PHE A 88 -3.34 1.15 -3.61
C PHE A 88 -4.68 0.91 -4.29
N MET A 89 -5.45 1.98 -4.53
CA MET A 89 -6.82 1.87 -5.04
C MET A 89 -7.03 2.80 -6.24
N PRO A 90 -7.76 2.40 -7.28
CA PRO A 90 -8.19 3.29 -8.35
C PRO A 90 -8.91 4.52 -7.78
N TYR A 91 -8.67 5.68 -8.35
CA TYR A 91 -9.30 6.93 -7.98
C TYR A 91 -10.04 7.55 -9.16
N GLY A 92 -11.32 7.83 -8.97
CA GLY A 92 -12.16 8.37 -10.05
C GLY A 92 -12.48 7.36 -11.14
N ILE A 93 -12.65 7.84 -12.35
CA ILE A 93 -12.97 7.05 -13.56
C ILE A 93 -11.79 6.91 -14.53
N GLU A 94 -10.70 7.62 -14.26
CA GLU A 94 -9.46 7.54 -15.02
C GLU A 94 -8.70 6.28 -14.68
N SER A 95 -8.07 5.65 -15.68
CA SER A 95 -7.36 4.38 -15.52
C SER A 95 -5.94 4.53 -14.98
N ASP A 96 -5.41 5.75 -14.86
CA ASP A 96 -4.06 6.09 -14.46
C ASP A 96 -3.98 6.90 -13.16
N GLN A 97 -5.13 7.14 -12.51
CA GLN A 97 -5.22 7.81 -11.21
C GLN A 97 -5.51 6.82 -10.08
N TYR A 98 -4.77 7.01 -8.98
CA TYR A 98 -4.84 6.12 -7.82
C TYR A 98 -4.81 6.92 -6.53
N SER A 99 -5.55 6.46 -5.53
CA SER A 99 -5.40 6.87 -4.14
C SER A 99 -4.46 5.89 -3.45
N VAL A 100 -3.39 6.39 -2.86
CA VAL A 100 -2.34 5.55 -2.29
C VAL A 100 -2.03 5.94 -0.85
N LEU A 101 -1.64 4.94 -0.08
CA LEU A 101 -1.01 5.06 1.22
C LEU A 101 0.18 4.10 1.24
N GLY A 102 1.38 4.62 1.41
CA GLY A 102 2.59 3.81 1.40
C GLY A 102 3.69 4.37 2.30
N GLU A 103 4.67 3.55 2.63
CA GLU A 103 5.83 3.92 3.44
C GLU A 103 6.86 4.65 2.58
N ILE A 104 7.42 5.75 3.10
CA ILE A 104 8.50 6.50 2.46
C ILE A 104 9.81 5.77 2.70
N MET A 105 10.43 5.29 1.64
CA MET A 105 11.71 4.59 1.66
C MET A 105 12.89 5.53 1.45
N ASP A 106 12.68 6.59 0.65
CA ASP A 106 13.64 7.65 0.42
C ASP A 106 12.93 8.96 0.12
N VAL A 107 13.58 10.09 0.41
CA VAL A 107 13.06 11.43 0.14
C VAL A 107 14.18 12.38 -0.23
N THR A 108 13.96 13.12 -1.32
CA THR A 108 14.87 14.17 -1.79
C THR A 108 14.08 15.45 -2.08
N LEU A 109 14.59 16.58 -1.61
CA LEU A 109 14.06 17.90 -1.96
C LEU A 109 14.80 18.40 -3.20
N LEU A 110 14.06 18.68 -4.27
CA LEU A 110 14.55 19.19 -5.53
C LEU A 110 13.96 20.58 -5.80
N GLN A 111 14.60 21.34 -6.66
CA GLN A 111 14.06 22.61 -7.16
C GLN A 111 13.73 22.46 -8.65
N ASN A 112 12.50 22.85 -9.02
CA ASN A 112 12.08 22.89 -10.42
C ASN A 112 12.84 24.03 -11.13
N ARG A 113 13.55 23.71 -12.20
CA ARG A 113 14.41 24.65 -12.93
C ARG A 113 13.64 25.77 -13.64
N PHE A 114 12.35 25.58 -13.94
CA PHE A 114 11.56 26.56 -14.65
C PHE A 114 10.72 27.44 -13.73
N THR A 115 10.13 26.84 -12.67
CA THR A 115 9.26 27.55 -11.74
C THR A 115 9.97 27.98 -10.46
N GLU A 116 11.19 27.46 -10.22
CA GLU A 116 11.98 27.65 -9.00
C GLU A 116 11.28 27.13 -7.73
N GLU A 117 10.15 26.42 -7.89
CA GLU A 117 9.42 25.82 -6.78
C GLU A 117 10.14 24.57 -6.25
N ASN A 118 10.03 24.35 -4.96
CA ASN A 118 10.54 23.15 -4.33
C ASN A 118 9.59 21.97 -4.55
N VAL A 119 10.14 20.82 -4.88
CA VAL A 119 9.43 19.57 -5.15
C VAL A 119 10.06 18.46 -4.33
N TYR A 120 9.27 17.73 -3.57
CA TYR A 120 9.71 16.49 -2.97
C TYR A 120 9.61 15.36 -3.99
N SER A 121 10.71 14.62 -4.13
CA SER A 121 10.75 13.31 -4.81
C SER A 121 10.89 12.24 -3.75
N MET A 122 9.92 11.35 -3.66
CA MET A 122 9.85 10.30 -2.64
C MET A 122 9.78 8.93 -3.30
N GLU A 123 10.52 7.94 -2.79
CA GLU A 123 10.34 6.54 -3.12
C GLU A 123 9.33 5.93 -2.14
N ILE A 124 8.22 5.45 -2.66
CA ILE A 124 7.11 4.93 -1.87
C ILE A 124 6.98 3.42 -2.06
N MET A 125 6.97 2.70 -0.94
CA MET A 125 6.64 1.28 -0.89
C MET A 125 5.17 1.11 -0.53
N CYS A 126 4.40 0.52 -1.43
CA CYS A 126 2.98 0.29 -1.26
C CYS A 126 2.58 -1.08 -1.80
N ASN A 127 2.07 -1.98 -0.95
CA ASN A 127 1.70 -3.36 -1.33
C ASN A 127 2.82 -4.09 -2.11
N ASP A 128 4.06 -4.01 -1.62
CA ASP A 128 5.27 -4.58 -2.24
C ASP A 128 5.63 -3.99 -3.62
N ILE A 129 5.01 -2.89 -4.00
CA ILE A 129 5.34 -2.13 -5.21
C ILE A 129 6.10 -0.88 -4.82
N LEU A 130 7.31 -0.73 -5.37
CA LEU A 130 8.12 0.48 -5.21
C LEU A 130 7.91 1.40 -6.41
N PHE A 131 7.61 2.66 -6.15
CA PHE A 131 7.47 3.69 -7.17
C PHE A 131 7.86 5.08 -6.63
N SER A 132 8.29 5.95 -7.55
CA SER A 132 8.63 7.34 -7.23
C SER A 132 7.38 8.22 -7.27
N VAL A 133 7.24 9.13 -6.31
CA VAL A 133 6.19 10.17 -6.29
C VAL A 133 6.84 11.53 -6.21
N CYS A 134 6.47 12.43 -7.13
CA CYS A 134 6.84 13.84 -7.06
C CYS A 134 5.62 14.70 -6.68
N ILE A 135 5.83 15.60 -5.71
CA ILE A 135 4.80 16.54 -5.24
C ILE A 135 5.44 17.89 -4.92
N ASN A 136 4.75 18.98 -5.25
CA ASN A 136 5.19 20.30 -4.85
C ASN A 136 5.16 20.44 -3.32
N GLN A 137 6.19 21.05 -2.74
CA GLN A 137 6.29 21.24 -1.29
C GLN A 137 5.06 21.94 -0.70
N LYS A 138 4.48 22.90 -1.40
CA LYS A 138 3.29 23.65 -0.94
C LYS A 138 2.00 22.82 -0.89
N ASP A 139 1.95 21.73 -1.67
CA ASP A 139 0.78 20.87 -1.80
C ASP A 139 0.87 19.62 -0.90
N LEU A 140 1.97 19.51 -0.12
CA LEU A 140 2.21 18.43 0.85
C LEU A 140 1.98 18.92 2.28
N LEU A 141 1.04 18.30 2.97
CA LEU A 141 0.80 18.55 4.39
C LEU A 141 1.70 17.67 5.26
N GLY A 142 2.61 18.29 6.02
CA GLY A 142 3.55 17.62 6.91
C GLY A 142 4.93 17.42 6.28
N GLU A 143 5.90 17.04 7.11
CA GLU A 143 7.30 16.85 6.70
C GLU A 143 7.53 15.40 6.28
N PRO A 144 7.99 15.13 5.03
CA PRO A 144 8.32 13.80 4.59
C PRO A 144 9.66 13.35 5.20
N GLU A 145 9.66 12.18 5.81
CA GLU A 145 10.85 11.51 6.35
C GLU A 145 10.78 10.03 6.07
N VAL A 146 11.91 9.36 5.90
CA VAL A 146 12.01 7.92 5.75
C VAL A 146 11.33 7.21 6.93
N GLY A 147 10.50 6.20 6.63
CA GLY A 147 9.70 5.47 7.63
C GLY A 147 8.36 6.11 7.97
N ARG A 148 8.11 7.38 7.60
CA ARG A 148 6.77 7.95 7.62
C ARG A 148 5.95 7.42 6.44
N ARG A 149 4.65 7.71 6.42
CA ARG A 149 3.75 7.25 5.36
C ARG A 149 3.22 8.45 4.57
N PHE A 150 3.30 8.33 3.25
CA PHE A 150 2.65 9.25 2.32
C PHE A 150 1.25 8.77 2.01
N LYS A 151 0.26 9.66 2.11
CA LYS A 151 -1.10 9.46 1.60
C LYS A 151 -1.42 10.55 0.60
N GLY A 152 -1.86 10.18 -0.61
CA GLY A 152 -2.23 11.15 -1.64
C GLY A 152 -2.93 10.51 -2.82
N ASN A 153 -3.43 11.38 -3.72
CA ASN A 153 -3.91 10.98 -5.01
C ASN A 153 -2.78 11.18 -6.02
N ILE A 154 -2.50 10.17 -6.81
CA ILE A 154 -1.38 10.14 -7.75
C ILE A 154 -1.86 9.87 -9.16
N TRP A 155 -1.18 10.47 -10.12
CA TRP A 155 -1.24 10.13 -11.53
C TRP A 155 0.01 9.31 -11.87
N MET A 156 -0.19 8.01 -12.14
CA MET A 156 0.90 7.06 -12.31
C MET A 156 1.23 6.82 -13.78
N GLN A 157 2.52 6.69 -14.05
CA GLN A 157 3.05 6.32 -15.36
C GLN A 157 4.07 5.19 -15.21
N GLY A 158 4.14 4.33 -16.21
CA GLY A 158 5.09 3.25 -16.28
C GLY A 158 5.96 3.31 -17.53
N SER A 159 7.23 2.94 -17.39
CA SER A 159 8.16 2.76 -18.50
C SER A 159 8.77 1.36 -18.44
N VAL A 160 8.72 0.65 -19.56
CA VAL A 160 9.29 -0.70 -19.68
C VAL A 160 10.77 -0.60 -20.02
N LYS A 161 11.60 -1.28 -19.23
CA LYS A 161 13.02 -1.50 -19.57
C LYS A 161 13.14 -2.76 -20.43
N TYR A 162 13.79 -2.62 -21.57
CA TYR A 162 14.13 -3.74 -22.43
C TYR A 162 15.60 -4.12 -22.19
N ARG A 163 15.90 -5.40 -22.38
CA ARG A 163 17.30 -5.85 -22.44
C ARG A 163 17.95 -5.31 -23.71
N ASP A 164 19.12 -4.71 -23.54
CA ASP A 164 20.01 -4.36 -24.64
C ASP A 164 20.62 -5.63 -25.26
#